data_bfbb0c276dd4051dbdb2f0265dabd9e5
#
_entry.id   bfbb0c276dd4051dbdb2f0265dabd9e5
#
_cell.length_a   1.000
_cell.length_b   1.000
_cell.length_c   1.000
_cell.angle_alpha   90.00
_cell.angle_beta   90.00
_cell.angle_gamma   90.00
#
_symmetry.space_group_name_H-M   'P 1'
#
loop_
_entity.id
_entity.type
_entity.pdbx_description
1 polymer ?
#
loop_
_entity_poly.entity_id
_entity_poly.type
_entity_poly.pdbx_seq_one_letter_code
_entity_poly.pdbx_strand_id
1 'polypeptide(L)' 'MSIKHLNQRHLADRWDVSEATLERWRTEGIGPVFLKLQGRVLYRVEDIE' A
#
# COMPACT_ATOMS: atom_id res chain seq x y z
N MET A 1 -13.37 -11.73 -12.51
CA MET A 1 -13.18 -11.50 -11.09
C MET A 1 -12.20 -10.35 -10.88
N SER A 2 -12.59 -9.37 -10.12
CA SER A 2 -11.75 -8.21 -9.95
C SER A 2 -10.86 -8.34 -8.71
N ILE A 3 -9.62 -7.92 -8.87
CA ILE A 3 -8.68 -7.86 -7.77
C ILE A 3 -8.87 -6.51 -7.09
N LYS A 4 -9.08 -6.53 -5.80
CA LYS A 4 -9.24 -5.28 -5.08
C LYS A 4 -7.90 -4.70 -4.71
N HIS A 5 -7.81 -3.39 -4.81
CA HIS A 5 -6.62 -2.64 -4.46
C HIS A 5 -6.98 -1.54 -3.48
N LEU A 6 -6.04 -1.24 -2.61
CA LEU A 6 -6.16 -0.11 -1.69
C LEU A 6 -5.11 0.92 -2.07
N ASN A 7 -5.46 2.19 -1.97
CA ASN A 7 -4.45 3.22 -2.13
C ASN A 7 -3.69 3.37 -0.80
N GLN A 8 -2.63 4.18 -0.83
CA GLN A 8 -1.80 4.37 0.34
C GLN A 8 -2.59 4.87 1.55
N ARG A 9 -3.50 5.78 1.31
CA ARG A 9 -4.31 6.36 2.39
C ARG A 9 -5.18 5.31 3.05
N HIS A 10 -5.83 4.47 2.23
CA HIS A 10 -6.69 3.40 2.75
C HIS A 10 -5.90 2.38 3.56
N LEU A 11 -4.72 2.03 3.08
CA LEU A 11 -3.89 1.08 3.81
C LEU A 11 -3.38 1.67 5.13
N ALA A 12 -2.98 2.92 5.11
CA ALA A 12 -2.54 3.60 6.33
C ALA A 12 -3.63 3.58 7.38
N ASP A 13 -4.86 3.87 6.96
CA ASP A 13 -6.00 3.88 7.84
C ASP A 13 -6.29 2.48 8.39
N ARG A 14 -6.21 1.47 7.52
CA ARG A 14 -6.48 0.09 7.90
C ARG A 14 -5.49 -0.43 8.93
N TRP A 15 -4.23 -0.06 8.79
CA TRP A 15 -3.17 -0.50 9.69
C TRP A 15 -2.88 0.48 10.83
N ASP A 16 -3.63 1.56 10.87
CA ASP A 16 -3.46 2.59 11.89
C ASP A 16 -2.03 3.14 11.93
N VAL A 17 -1.49 3.42 10.76
CA VAL A 17 -0.18 4.04 10.61
C VAL A 17 -0.32 5.25 9.72
N SER A 18 0.71 6.10 9.68
CA SER A 18 0.66 7.27 8.81
C SER A 18 1.07 6.90 7.38
N GLU A 19 0.65 7.71 6.42
CA GLU A 19 1.06 7.53 5.03
C GLU A 19 2.58 7.68 4.91
N ALA A 20 3.18 8.54 5.69
CA ALA A 20 4.63 8.72 5.70
C ALA A 20 5.35 7.43 6.09
N THR A 21 4.77 6.66 7.00
CA THR A 21 5.32 5.37 7.40
C THR A 21 5.35 4.41 6.21
N LEU A 22 4.28 4.38 5.43
CA LEU A 22 4.21 3.51 4.26
C LEU A 22 5.21 3.94 3.20
N GLU A 23 5.37 5.23 2.99
CA GLU A 23 6.35 5.74 2.04
C GLU A 23 7.77 5.35 2.45
N ARG A 24 8.06 5.46 3.73
CA ARG A 24 9.35 5.09 4.27
C ARG A 24 9.62 3.60 4.04
N TRP A 25 8.63 2.76 4.30
CA TRP A 25 8.77 1.33 4.10
C TRP A 25 9.07 0.99 2.63
N ARG A 26 8.39 1.68 1.70
CA ARG A 26 8.65 1.47 0.27
C ARG A 26 10.09 1.83 -0.08
N THR A 27 10.56 2.95 0.46
CA THR A 27 11.93 3.40 0.21
C THR A 27 12.94 2.42 0.78
N GLU A 28 12.65 1.83 1.91
CA GLU A 28 13.55 0.89 2.57
C GLU A 28 13.41 -0.54 2.04
N GLY A 29 12.44 -0.77 1.18
CA GLY A 29 12.22 -2.10 0.62
C GLY A 29 11.55 -3.07 1.58
N ILE A 30 10.82 -2.56 2.55
CA ILE A 30 10.09 -3.38 3.52
C ILE A 30 8.60 -3.06 3.40
N GLY A 31 7.78 -3.80 4.13
CA GLY A 31 6.33 -3.61 4.08
C GLY A 31 5.68 -4.45 3.00
N PRO A 32 4.40 -4.23 2.76
CA PRO A 32 3.65 -5.05 1.79
C PRO A 32 4.05 -4.77 0.35
N VAL A 33 3.81 -5.75 -0.50
CA VAL A 33 4.02 -5.62 -1.94
C VAL A 33 3.08 -4.56 -2.48
N PHE A 34 3.57 -3.74 -3.37
CA PHE A 34 2.77 -2.67 -3.96
C PHE A 34 2.97 -2.62 -5.46
N LEU A 35 2.01 -1.96 -6.13
CA LEU A 35 2.07 -1.69 -7.55
C LEU A 35 2.14 -0.18 -7.75
N LYS A 36 2.95 0.25 -8.69
CA LYS A 36 3.04 1.66 -9.02
C LYS A 36 2.52 1.84 -10.45
N LEU A 37 1.37 2.47 -10.56
CA LEU A 37 0.72 2.70 -11.86
C LEU A 37 0.48 4.19 -12.05
N GLN A 38 1.04 4.75 -13.11
CA GLN A 38 0.82 6.15 -13.48
C GLN A 38 0.98 7.11 -12.30
N GLY A 39 2.04 6.90 -11.51
CA GLY A 39 2.30 7.74 -10.36
C GLY A 39 1.48 7.41 -9.12
N ARG A 40 0.63 6.40 -9.20
CA ARG A 40 -0.16 5.96 -8.06
C ARG A 40 0.43 4.71 -7.44
N VAL A 41 0.38 4.64 -6.13
CA VAL A 41 0.79 3.45 -5.41
C VAL A 41 -0.46 2.72 -4.95
N LEU A 42 -0.55 1.45 -5.33
CA LEU A 42 -1.69 0.61 -4.98
C LEU A 42 -1.19 -0.64 -4.28
N TYR A 43 -1.94 -1.09 -3.30
CA TYR A 43 -1.63 -2.31 -2.55
C TYR A 43 -2.72 -3.33 -2.81
N ARG A 44 -2.34 -4.56 -3.14
CA ARG A 44 -3.31 -5.62 -3.36
C ARG A 44 -3.82 -6.10 -2.01
N VAL A 45 -5.14 -6.19 -1.89
CA VAL A 45 -5.76 -6.61 -0.62
C VAL A 45 -5.28 -7.98 -0.18
N GLU A 46 -5.11 -8.91 -1.10
CA GLU A 46 -4.66 -10.26 -0.76
C GLU A 46 -3.23 -10.29 -0.21
N ASP A 47 -2.42 -9.30 -0.52
CA ASP A 47 -1.05 -9.23 -0.01
C ASP A 47 -0.99 -8.56 1.36
N ILE A 48 -2.08 -7.94 1.77
CA ILE A 48 -2.16 -7.20 3.02
C ILE A 48 -2.72 -8.06 4.14
N GLU A 49 -3.61 -8.94 3.82
CA GLU A 49 -4.28 -9.78 4.81
C GLU A 49 -3.57 -11.06 5.18
#